data_3e3466430717ba771068c8c7aea29923
#
_entry.id   3e3466430717ba771068c8c7aea29923
#
_cell.length_a   1.000
_cell.length_b   1.000
_cell.length_c   1.000
_cell.angle_alpha   90.00
_cell.angle_beta   90.00
_cell.angle_gamma   90.00
#
_symmetry.space_group_name_H-M   'P 1'
#
loop_
_entity.id
_entity.type
_entity.pdbx_description
1 polymer ?
#
loop_
_entity_poly.entity_id
_entity_poly.type
_entity_poly.pdbx_seq_one_letter_code
_entity_poly.pdbx_strand_id
1 'polypeptide(L)'
;MCPVVSEVTGIEVQGAECQFTRFTNGQYLTRHRDTLAGNRRKLAFVLSLSEGWHPDWGGLLHFYEETGEVSEVWIPRFNTLQLFDISHIHGVSVVAPCAPRGRYSLTGWFTS
;
A
#
# COMPACT_ATOMS: atom_id res chain seq x y z
N MET A 1 -4.23 4.22 17.07
CA MET A 1 -4.13 4.64 15.65
C MET A 1 -5.48 4.94 14.99
N CYS A 2 -6.52 4.13 15.24
CA CYS A 2 -7.84 4.38 14.65
C CYS A 2 -8.41 5.78 14.90
N PRO A 3 -8.34 6.35 16.13
CA PRO A 3 -8.82 7.71 16.34
C PRO A 3 -8.10 8.76 15.51
N VAL A 4 -6.79 8.62 15.35
CA VAL A 4 -5.98 9.53 14.53
C VAL A 4 -6.37 9.41 13.06
N VAL A 5 -6.52 8.17 12.56
CA VAL A 5 -6.91 7.92 11.17
C VAL A 5 -8.31 8.49 10.90
N SER A 6 -9.26 8.27 11.80
CA SER A 6 -10.61 8.80 11.67
C SER A 6 -10.61 10.34 11.61
N GLU A 7 -9.81 10.99 12.43
CA GLU A 7 -9.71 12.44 12.46
C GLU A 7 -9.07 13.00 11.19
N VAL A 8 -7.97 12.40 10.74
CA VAL A 8 -7.21 12.88 9.57
C VAL A 8 -7.99 12.66 8.26
N THR A 9 -8.65 11.53 8.12
CA THR A 9 -9.33 11.17 6.86
C THR A 9 -10.80 11.60 6.81
N GLY A 10 -11.41 11.87 7.96
CA GLY A 10 -12.85 12.10 8.04
C GLY A 10 -13.68 10.83 7.90
N ILE A 11 -13.04 9.66 7.82
CA ILE A 11 -13.71 8.36 7.72
C ILE A 11 -13.59 7.67 9.07
N GLU A 12 -14.73 7.32 9.67
CA GLU A 12 -14.75 6.63 10.96
C GLU A 12 -14.30 5.18 10.81
N VAL A 13 -13.21 4.83 11.51
CA VAL A 13 -12.69 3.47 11.56
C VAL A 13 -12.54 3.02 13.01
N GLN A 14 -12.79 1.75 13.28
CA GLN A 14 -12.79 1.20 14.62
C GLN A 14 -11.83 0.03 14.80
N GLY A 15 -11.36 -0.55 13.71
CA GLY A 15 -10.46 -1.69 13.77
C GLY A 15 -9.47 -1.69 12.61
N ALA A 16 -8.56 -2.67 12.63
CA ALA A 16 -7.59 -2.85 11.57
C ALA A 16 -7.29 -4.33 11.37
N GLU A 17 -7.11 -4.71 10.11
CA GLU A 17 -6.50 -5.98 9.70
C GLU A 17 -5.09 -5.66 9.22
N CYS A 18 -4.10 -6.43 9.67
CA CYS A 18 -2.71 -6.10 9.40
C CYS A 18 -1.91 -7.37 9.13
N GLN A 19 -0.97 -7.29 8.19
CA GLN A 19 -0.02 -8.35 7.91
C GLN A 19 1.35 -7.77 7.59
N PHE A 20 2.39 -8.54 7.93
CA PHE A 20 3.75 -8.22 7.55
C PHE A 20 3.98 -8.68 6.10
N THR A 21 4.51 -7.79 5.26
CA THR A 21 4.72 -8.06 3.84
C THR A 21 6.18 -7.83 3.48
N ARG A 22 6.73 -8.74 2.67
CA ARG A 22 8.08 -8.64 2.13
C ARG A 22 8.05 -8.89 0.63
N PHE A 23 8.60 -7.97 -0.14
CA PHE A 23 8.84 -8.16 -1.57
C PHE A 23 10.34 -8.20 -1.81
N THR A 24 10.82 -9.28 -2.42
CA THR A 24 12.21 -9.42 -2.82
C THR A 24 12.34 -9.38 -4.34
N ASN A 25 13.58 -9.44 -4.85
CA ASN A 25 13.86 -9.35 -6.28
C ASN A 25 12.93 -10.23 -7.13
N GLY A 26 12.30 -9.62 -8.12
CA GLY A 26 11.37 -10.29 -9.02
C GLY A 26 9.94 -10.41 -8.51
N GLN A 27 9.67 -10.08 -7.27
CA GLN A 27 8.32 -10.13 -6.71
C GLN A 27 7.54 -8.84 -7.00
N TYR A 28 6.24 -8.97 -7.16
CA TYR A 28 5.34 -7.88 -7.50
C TYR A 28 3.91 -8.23 -7.11
N LEU A 29 3.04 -7.23 -7.18
CA LEU A 29 1.61 -7.43 -6.99
C LEU A 29 0.88 -6.73 -8.14
N THR A 30 0.13 -7.49 -8.92
CA THR A 30 -0.61 -6.94 -10.04
C THR A 30 -1.74 -6.02 -9.57
N ARG A 31 -2.17 -5.14 -10.45
CA ARG A 31 -3.25 -4.19 -10.13
C ARG A 31 -4.53 -4.91 -9.73
N HIS A 32 -5.17 -4.37 -8.69
CA HIS A 32 -6.41 -4.91 -8.14
C HIS A 32 -7.12 -3.84 -7.30
N ARG A 33 -8.35 -4.14 -6.93
CA ARG A 33 -9.09 -3.39 -5.90
C ARG A 33 -9.25 -4.27 -4.68
N ASP A 34 -9.36 -3.61 -3.52
CA ASP A 34 -9.60 -4.30 -2.26
C ASP A 34 -11.09 -4.37 -1.88
N THR A 35 -11.97 -3.94 -2.78
CA THR A 35 -13.40 -3.95 -2.54
C THR A 35 -13.97 -5.35 -2.72
N LEU A 36 -14.60 -5.87 -1.67
CA LEU A 36 -15.35 -7.11 -1.70
C LEU A 36 -16.75 -6.87 -1.15
N ALA A 37 -17.75 -7.53 -1.74
CA ALA A 37 -19.13 -7.41 -1.26
C ALA A 37 -19.23 -7.84 0.21
N GLY A 38 -19.88 -7.03 1.05
CA GLY A 38 -20.02 -7.28 2.47
C GLY A 38 -18.78 -7.01 3.30
N ASN A 39 -17.72 -6.49 2.70
CA ASN A 39 -16.48 -6.19 3.37
C ASN A 39 -16.61 -4.90 4.20
N ARG A 40 -16.04 -4.93 5.40
CA ARG A 40 -16.02 -3.78 6.32
C ARG A 40 -14.79 -2.89 6.14
N ARG A 41 -13.92 -3.21 5.20
CA ARG A 41 -12.71 -2.44 4.92
C ARG A 41 -13.07 -1.06 4.39
N LYS A 42 -12.44 -0.02 4.92
CA LYS A 42 -12.69 1.38 4.53
C LYS A 42 -11.48 2.02 3.88
N LEU A 43 -10.31 1.81 4.47
CA LEU A 43 -9.06 2.39 4.00
C LEU A 43 -8.00 1.30 3.95
N ALA A 44 -7.21 1.31 2.89
CA ALA A 44 -5.98 0.52 2.82
C ALA A 44 -4.83 1.32 3.39
N PHE A 45 -3.85 0.63 3.96
CA PHE A 45 -2.65 1.28 4.46
C PHE A 45 -1.39 0.49 4.14
N VAL A 46 -0.30 1.24 4.02
CA VAL A 46 1.06 0.69 3.93
C VAL A 46 1.94 1.49 4.87
N LEU A 47 2.49 0.81 5.88
CA LEU A 47 3.52 1.38 6.75
C LEU A 47 4.86 0.82 6.29
N SER A 48 5.67 1.66 5.66
CA SER A 48 6.94 1.23 5.07
C SER A 48 8.01 1.10 6.14
N LEU A 49 8.71 -0.05 6.14
CA LEU A 49 9.74 -0.40 7.11
C LEU A 49 11.12 -0.53 6.47
N SER A 50 11.27 -0.21 5.19
CA SER A 50 12.55 -0.24 4.48
C SER A 50 13.17 1.14 4.45
N GLU A 51 14.27 1.30 5.17
CA GLU A 51 14.99 2.56 5.25
C GLU A 51 15.79 2.80 3.98
N GLY A 52 15.73 4.04 3.44
CA GLY A 52 16.54 4.45 2.30
C GLY A 52 16.20 3.73 0.99
N TRP A 53 14.94 3.36 0.77
CA TRP A 53 14.53 2.68 -0.46
C TRP A 53 14.71 3.59 -1.67
N HIS A 54 15.44 3.10 -2.67
CA HIS A 54 15.74 3.85 -3.88
C HIS A 54 14.67 3.58 -4.96
N PRO A 55 14.20 4.61 -5.69
CA PRO A 55 13.17 4.41 -6.71
C PRO A 55 13.55 3.43 -7.82
N ASP A 56 14.84 3.33 -8.15
CA ASP A 56 15.32 2.39 -9.18
C ASP A 56 15.21 0.93 -8.76
N TRP A 57 15.00 0.67 -7.48
CA TRP A 57 14.84 -0.71 -6.98
C TRP A 57 13.43 -1.27 -7.23
N GLY A 58 12.51 -0.48 -7.77
CA GLY A 58 11.14 -0.91 -8.00
C GLY A 58 10.36 -1.08 -6.70
N GLY A 59 9.39 -1.98 -6.70
CA GLY A 59 8.55 -2.19 -5.51
C GLY A 59 7.74 -0.95 -5.15
N LEU A 60 7.40 -0.12 -6.12
CA LEU A 60 6.67 1.12 -5.93
C LEU A 60 5.17 0.86 -5.94
N LEU A 61 4.43 1.60 -5.12
CA LEU A 61 2.98 1.52 -5.10
C LEU A 61 2.42 2.35 -6.26
N HIS A 62 1.81 1.67 -7.22
CA HIS A 62 1.22 2.29 -8.40
C HIS A 62 -0.29 2.36 -8.26
N PHE A 63 -0.87 3.51 -8.60
CA PHE A 63 -2.31 3.69 -8.74
C PHE A 63 -2.67 3.81 -10.20
N TYR A 64 -3.81 3.25 -10.58
CA TYR A 64 -4.22 3.12 -11.99
C TYR A 64 -5.59 3.73 -12.22
N GLU A 65 -5.74 4.31 -13.42
CA GLU A 65 -7.05 4.68 -13.96
C GLU A 65 -7.80 3.43 -14.43
N GLU A 66 -9.09 3.55 -14.66
CA GLU A 66 -9.90 2.46 -15.25
C GLU A 66 -9.35 2.00 -16.60
N THR A 67 -8.72 2.90 -17.36
CA THR A 67 -8.09 2.62 -18.65
C THR A 67 -6.85 1.74 -18.54
N GLY A 68 -6.30 1.58 -17.33
CA GLY A 68 -5.05 0.89 -17.10
C GLY A 68 -3.82 1.79 -17.07
N GLU A 69 -3.99 3.09 -17.32
CA GLU A 69 -2.90 4.05 -17.25
C GLU A 69 -2.54 4.31 -15.78
N VAL A 70 -1.25 4.51 -15.50
CA VAL A 70 -0.77 4.86 -14.16
C VAL A 70 -1.11 6.32 -13.87
N SER A 71 -1.82 6.55 -12.77
CA SER A 71 -2.19 7.89 -12.33
C SER A 71 -1.21 8.48 -11.32
N GLU A 72 -0.70 7.66 -10.41
CA GLU A 72 0.26 8.06 -9.38
C GLU A 72 1.18 6.91 -9.03
N VAL A 73 2.37 7.27 -8.54
CA VAL A 73 3.37 6.32 -8.03
C VAL A 73 3.89 6.85 -6.71
N TRP A 74 3.84 6.00 -5.68
CA TRP A 74 4.37 6.34 -4.36
C TRP A 74 5.57 5.47 -4.04
N ILE A 75 6.69 6.11 -3.69
CA ILE A 75 7.87 5.40 -3.21
C ILE A 75 7.66 4.99 -1.74
N PRO A 76 8.12 3.80 -1.32
CA PRO A 76 8.12 3.45 0.09
C PRO A 76 9.03 4.40 0.87
N ARG A 77 8.45 5.11 1.84
CA ARG A 77 9.20 6.00 2.73
C ARG A 77 9.23 5.40 4.11
N PHE A 78 10.42 5.24 4.68
CA PHE A 78 10.61 4.64 5.98
C PHE A 78 9.76 5.34 7.06
N ASN A 79 9.12 4.55 7.90
CA ASN A 79 8.30 5.01 9.01
C ASN A 79 7.19 5.99 8.59
N THR A 80 6.66 5.79 7.39
CA THR A 80 5.58 6.61 6.83
C THR A 80 4.37 5.74 6.57
N LEU A 81 3.23 6.17 7.09
CA LEU A 81 1.95 5.52 6.87
C LEU A 81 1.29 6.15 5.65
N GLN A 82 1.11 5.34 4.62
CA GLN A 82 0.40 5.73 3.40
C GLN A 82 -1.02 5.17 3.46
N LEU A 83 -2.00 6.01 3.22
CA LEU A 83 -3.42 5.66 3.30
C LEU A 83 -4.10 5.94 1.98
N PHE A 84 -5.00 5.06 1.56
CA PHE A 84 -5.81 5.30 0.38
C PHE A 84 -7.14 4.55 0.48
N ASP A 85 -8.14 5.08 -0.25
CA ASP A 85 -9.47 4.48 -0.31
C ASP A 85 -9.39 3.11 -1.00
N ILE A 86 -10.15 2.14 -0.50
CA ILE A 86 -10.14 0.77 -1.04
C ILE A 86 -10.65 0.67 -2.48
N SER A 87 -11.34 1.69 -2.98
CA SER A 87 -11.84 1.72 -4.36
C SER A 87 -10.74 1.94 -5.40
N HIS A 88 -9.57 2.46 -4.98
CA HIS A 88 -8.47 2.71 -5.90
C HIS A 88 -7.86 1.42 -6.44
N ILE A 89 -7.69 1.37 -7.77
CA ILE A 89 -6.95 0.30 -8.42
C ILE A 89 -5.47 0.54 -8.15
N HIS A 90 -4.80 -0.44 -7.59
CA HIS A 90 -3.38 -0.30 -7.21
C HIS A 90 -2.63 -1.61 -7.37
N GLY A 91 -1.32 -1.51 -7.39
CA GLY A 91 -0.41 -2.64 -7.42
C GLY A 91 0.97 -2.23 -6.97
N VAL A 92 1.86 -3.19 -6.87
CA VAL A 92 3.27 -2.97 -6.51
C VAL A 92 4.12 -3.42 -7.68
N SER A 93 4.94 -2.51 -8.21
CA SER A 93 5.82 -2.83 -9.34
C SER A 93 6.90 -3.83 -8.92
N VAL A 94 7.46 -4.53 -9.90
CA VAL A 94 8.46 -5.56 -9.64
C VAL A 94 9.67 -4.96 -8.91
N VAL A 95 10.15 -5.69 -7.90
CA VAL A 95 11.41 -5.36 -7.25
C VAL A 95 12.54 -5.73 -8.21
N ALA A 96 13.36 -4.75 -8.57
CA ALA A 96 14.40 -4.90 -9.59
C ALA A 96 15.52 -5.85 -9.15
N PRO A 97 16.21 -6.49 -10.12
CA PRO A 97 17.36 -7.33 -9.79
C PRO A 97 18.48 -6.60 -9.05
N CYS A 98 18.62 -5.28 -9.25
CA CYS A 98 19.65 -4.47 -8.61
C CYS A 98 19.31 -4.10 -7.15
N ALA A 99 18.10 -4.37 -6.66
CA ALA A 99 17.76 -4.06 -5.29
C ALA A 99 18.62 -4.89 -4.32
N PRO A 100 19.34 -4.23 -3.38
CA PRO A 100 20.29 -4.93 -2.50
C PRO A 100 19.62 -5.64 -1.32
N ARG A 101 18.32 -5.41 -1.13
CA ARG A 101 17.56 -5.99 -0.01
C ARG A 101 16.07 -6.01 -0.32
N GLY A 102 15.30 -6.68 0.54
CA GLY A 102 13.85 -6.75 0.39
C GLY A 102 13.15 -5.46 0.81
N ARG A 103 11.94 -5.28 0.29
CA ARG A 103 11.03 -4.21 0.64
C ARG A 103 10.08 -4.73 1.71
N TYR A 104 10.15 -4.16 2.90
CA TYR A 104 9.37 -4.60 4.07
C TYR A 104 8.30 -3.57 4.41
N SER A 105 7.12 -4.05 4.74
CA SER A 105 6.04 -3.18 5.18
C SER A 105 5.03 -3.92 6.05
N LEU A 106 4.30 -3.16 6.87
CA LEU A 106 3.04 -3.61 7.44
C LEU A 106 1.95 -3.09 6.52
N THR A 107 1.10 -3.97 6.04
CA THR A 107 0.01 -3.64 5.13
C THR A 107 -1.31 -4.15 5.68
N GLY A 108 -2.38 -3.51 5.27
CA GLY A 108 -3.69 -3.97 5.69
C GLY A 108 -4.78 -2.95 5.43
N TRP A 109 -5.81 -3.03 6.25
CA TRP A 109 -6.99 -2.20 6.08
C TRP A 109 -7.50 -1.73 7.44
N PHE A 110 -7.98 -0.49 7.47
CA PHE A 110 -8.79 0.00 8.56
C PHE A 110 -10.24 -0.33 8.26
N THR A 111 -10.96 -0.80 9.27
CA THR A 111 -12.31 -1.31 9.13
C THR A 111 -13.32 -0.49 9.92
N SER A 112 -14.59 -0.59 9.52
CA SER A 112 -15.68 0.02 10.28
C SER A 112 -15.98 -0.75 11.56
#